data_bb98351981307db895b48b3ec628c1ca
#
_entry.id   bb98351981307db895b48b3ec628c1ca
#
_cell.length_a   1.000
_cell.length_b   1.000
_cell.length_c   1.000
_cell.angle_alpha   90.00
_cell.angle_beta   90.00
_cell.angle_gamma   90.00
#
_symmetry.space_group_name_H-M   'P 1'
#
loop_
_entity.id
_entity.type
_entity.pdbx_description
1 polymer ?
#
loop_
_entity_poly.entity_id
_entity_poly.type
_entity_poly.pdbx_seq_one_letter_code
_entity_poly.pdbx_strand_id
1 'polypeptide(L)'
;MAPSTFKSPLTVTHVGTATAILEVGGVTFITDPYLSPAETSFPVRPGVVLTSHYQPSHTLESLPPIDAVLLSHEDHADNLDPSGRRLLDGRRVLTTVDGAQKLAPRSGVVGLKPWETAPLVIGGSLFEVTATPCQHLPSGECNGFIVTVPEFGTTTSDDGVSRPNAIYFSGDTVYLEELAQMRERFHISLALFNIGAAAVIPPGGGKPLLITMDGRQAARLFREIGADFLVPMHFESWDHFTEGRDGLEAAFKSEGVLDKVIWLELGVPRRVL
;
A
#
# COMPACT_ATOMS: atom_id res chain seq x y z
N MET A 1 -6.13 -8.15 24.62
CA MET A 1 -4.96 -7.94 23.72
C MET A 1 -3.77 -7.52 24.53
N ALA A 2 -2.58 -8.07 24.28
CA ALA A 2 -1.35 -7.51 24.85
C ALA A 2 -1.18 -6.07 24.33
N PRO A 3 -0.63 -5.15 25.14
CA PRO A 3 -0.39 -3.79 24.67
C PRO A 3 0.58 -3.83 23.48
N SER A 4 0.31 -3.01 22.47
CA SER A 4 1.20 -2.87 21.31
C SER A 4 2.61 -2.49 21.77
N THR A 5 3.60 -3.15 21.22
CA THR A 5 5.02 -2.84 21.44
C THR A 5 5.50 -1.72 20.52
N PHE A 6 4.66 -1.28 19.59
CA PHE A 6 4.94 -0.17 18.69
C PHE A 6 4.96 1.15 19.49
N LYS A 7 6.09 1.86 19.46
CA LYS A 7 6.36 2.97 20.39
C LYS A 7 6.02 4.35 19.84
N SER A 8 5.82 4.48 18.53
CA SER A 8 5.49 5.75 17.88
C SER A 8 3.99 5.83 17.60
N PRO A 9 3.31 6.94 17.88
CA PRO A 9 1.92 7.10 17.44
C PRO A 9 1.88 7.10 15.91
N LEU A 10 0.97 6.30 15.34
CA LEU A 10 0.70 6.23 13.90
C LEU A 10 -0.74 6.63 13.63
N THR A 11 -0.90 7.66 12.81
CA THR A 11 -2.19 8.09 12.27
C THR A 11 -2.25 7.76 10.79
N VAL A 12 -3.35 7.18 10.34
CA VAL A 12 -3.61 6.87 8.92
C VAL A 12 -4.86 7.60 8.46
N THR A 13 -4.76 8.29 7.32
CA THR A 13 -5.89 8.91 6.62
C THR A 13 -6.03 8.28 5.25
N HIS A 14 -7.13 7.57 5.00
CA HIS A 14 -7.43 7.05 3.67
C HIS A 14 -7.92 8.19 2.78
N VAL A 15 -7.17 8.49 1.72
CA VAL A 15 -7.49 9.55 0.76
C VAL A 15 -8.41 9.05 -0.35
N GLY A 16 -8.22 7.82 -0.78
CA GLY A 16 -9.00 7.12 -1.81
C GLY A 16 -8.17 6.07 -2.52
N THR A 17 -8.81 5.07 -3.09
CA THR A 17 -8.17 3.95 -3.81
C THR A 17 -6.98 3.37 -3.03
N ALA A 18 -5.76 3.46 -3.57
CA ALA A 18 -4.49 3.02 -2.95
C ALA A 18 -3.78 4.15 -2.16
N THR A 19 -4.39 5.34 -2.10
CA THR A 19 -3.77 6.53 -1.50
C THR A 19 -4.10 6.62 -0.02
N ALA A 20 -3.08 6.57 0.82
CA ALA A 20 -3.18 6.84 2.25
C ALA A 20 -2.05 7.76 2.72
N ILE A 21 -2.36 8.65 3.66
CA ILE A 21 -1.39 9.47 4.38
C ILE A 21 -1.07 8.73 5.68
N LEU A 22 0.22 8.53 5.96
CA LEU A 22 0.72 7.92 7.20
C LEU A 22 1.56 8.95 7.95
N GLU A 23 1.08 9.41 9.09
CA GLU A 23 1.79 10.34 9.96
C GLU A 23 2.40 9.54 11.12
N VAL A 24 3.72 9.43 11.16
CA VAL A 24 4.44 8.64 12.16
C VAL A 24 5.81 9.25 12.48
N GLY A 25 6.11 9.39 13.77
CA GLY A 25 7.43 9.89 14.19
C GLY A 25 7.75 11.32 13.71
N GLY A 26 6.74 12.15 13.45
CA GLY A 26 6.91 13.50 12.91
C GLY A 26 7.20 13.54 11.39
N VAL A 27 7.06 12.41 10.70
CA VAL A 27 7.24 12.26 9.25
C VAL A 27 5.92 11.86 8.61
N THR A 28 5.63 12.43 7.44
CA THR A 28 4.41 12.16 6.68
C THR A 28 4.74 11.44 5.38
N PHE A 29 4.32 10.18 5.29
CA PHE A 29 4.37 9.40 4.05
C PHE A 29 3.03 9.47 3.33
N ILE A 30 3.05 9.29 2.01
CA ILE A 30 1.86 9.01 1.21
C ILE A 30 2.11 7.79 0.34
N THR A 31 1.09 6.93 0.20
CA THR A 31 1.12 5.79 -0.71
C THR A 31 0.42 6.17 -2.01
N ASP A 32 0.87 5.66 -3.14
CA ASP A 32 0.25 5.66 -4.46
C ASP A 32 -0.69 6.86 -4.70
N PRO A 33 -0.16 8.08 -4.95
CA PRO A 33 -0.97 9.28 -4.94
C PRO A 33 -1.88 9.39 -6.18
N TYR A 34 -3.15 9.03 -5.99
CA TYR A 34 -4.27 9.26 -6.90
C TYR A 34 -5.16 10.38 -6.34
N LEU A 35 -5.29 11.48 -7.07
CA LEU A 35 -5.96 12.71 -6.61
C LEU A 35 -6.97 13.28 -7.61
N SER A 36 -7.22 12.58 -8.73
CA SER A 36 -8.21 13.00 -9.73
C SER A 36 -9.64 12.87 -9.18
N PRO A 37 -10.56 13.78 -9.56
CA PRO A 37 -11.93 13.75 -9.07
C PRO A 37 -12.68 12.49 -9.53
N ALA A 38 -13.81 12.22 -8.86
CA ALA A 38 -14.73 11.16 -9.28
C ALA A 38 -15.15 11.35 -10.75
N GLU A 39 -15.55 10.25 -11.39
CA GLU A 39 -15.95 10.16 -12.79
C GLU A 39 -14.83 10.53 -13.78
N THR A 40 -13.57 10.56 -13.31
CA THR A 40 -12.41 10.65 -14.20
C THR A 40 -12.18 9.31 -14.87
N SER A 41 -12.09 9.34 -16.20
CA SER A 41 -11.89 8.13 -17.02
C SER A 41 -10.51 8.12 -17.65
N PHE A 42 -9.88 6.96 -17.63
CA PHE A 42 -8.53 6.75 -18.17
C PHE A 42 -8.56 5.65 -19.24
N PRO A 43 -8.13 5.93 -20.47
CA PRO A 43 -7.94 4.91 -21.47
C PRO A 43 -6.69 4.08 -21.12
N VAL A 44 -6.86 2.78 -20.86
CA VAL A 44 -5.76 1.87 -20.50
C VAL A 44 -5.25 1.06 -21.71
N ARG A 45 -6.13 0.78 -22.67
CA ARG A 45 -5.80 0.15 -23.96
C ARG A 45 -6.92 0.38 -24.96
N PRO A 46 -6.72 0.13 -26.28
CA PRO A 46 -7.80 0.27 -27.26
C PRO A 46 -9.07 -0.47 -26.85
N GLY A 47 -10.18 0.28 -26.72
CA GLY A 47 -11.49 -0.25 -26.35
C GLY A 47 -11.70 -0.51 -24.85
N VAL A 48 -10.73 -0.21 -23.98
CA VAL A 48 -10.86 -0.34 -22.52
C VAL A 48 -10.57 0.99 -21.84
N VAL A 49 -11.57 1.48 -21.13
CA VAL A 49 -11.51 2.70 -20.31
C VAL A 49 -11.86 2.29 -18.89
N LEU A 50 -11.09 2.72 -17.91
CA LEU A 50 -11.41 2.57 -16.49
C LEU A 50 -11.87 3.92 -15.93
N THR A 51 -12.89 3.88 -15.10
CA THR A 51 -13.46 5.08 -14.49
C THR A 51 -13.39 4.97 -12.97
N SER A 52 -12.96 6.05 -12.34
CA SER A 52 -12.98 6.19 -10.88
C SER A 52 -14.34 6.72 -10.44
N HIS A 53 -14.98 6.05 -9.48
CA HIS A 53 -16.31 6.41 -8.97
C HIS A 53 -16.28 7.19 -7.66
N TYR A 54 -15.14 7.26 -6.99
CA TYR A 54 -15.01 7.96 -5.71
C TYR A 54 -14.20 9.25 -5.83
N GLN A 55 -14.71 10.29 -5.16
CA GLN A 55 -13.98 11.53 -4.97
C GLN A 55 -12.90 11.32 -3.91
N PRO A 56 -11.60 11.49 -4.22
CA PRO A 56 -10.55 11.53 -3.20
C PRO A 56 -10.87 12.61 -2.16
N SER A 57 -10.57 12.32 -0.89
CA SER A 57 -10.83 13.26 0.21
C SER A 57 -9.94 14.52 0.17
N HIS A 58 -8.84 14.45 -0.54
CA HIS A 58 -7.89 15.55 -0.70
C HIS A 58 -7.60 15.82 -2.18
N THR A 59 -7.31 17.07 -2.48
CA THR A 59 -6.68 17.50 -3.74
C THR A 59 -5.19 17.72 -3.50
N LEU A 60 -4.41 17.91 -4.56
CA LEU A 60 -2.99 18.23 -4.43
C LEU A 60 -2.73 19.45 -3.54
N GLU A 61 -3.63 20.45 -3.59
CA GLU A 61 -3.50 21.71 -2.85
C GLU A 61 -3.94 21.59 -1.39
N SER A 62 -4.75 20.60 -1.05
CA SER A 62 -5.27 20.39 0.33
C SER A 62 -4.49 19.32 1.11
N LEU A 63 -3.54 18.62 0.46
CA LEU A 63 -2.68 17.66 1.17
C LEU A 63 -1.82 18.36 2.22
N PRO A 64 -1.58 17.72 3.38
CA PRO A 64 -0.55 18.18 4.28
C PRO A 64 0.83 18.13 3.62
N PRO A 65 1.86 18.75 4.21
CA PRO A 65 3.23 18.57 3.76
C PRO A 65 3.61 17.08 3.75
N ILE A 66 4.00 16.58 2.56
CA ILE A 66 4.42 15.18 2.37
C ILE A 66 5.95 15.13 2.32
N ASP A 67 6.55 14.30 3.16
CA ASP A 67 8.01 14.11 3.23
C ASP A 67 8.50 13.04 2.24
N ALA A 68 7.75 11.94 2.11
CA ALA A 68 8.11 10.84 1.23
C ALA A 68 6.89 10.16 0.60
N VAL A 69 7.11 9.57 -0.57
CA VAL A 69 6.11 8.81 -1.33
C VAL A 69 6.56 7.36 -1.45
N LEU A 70 5.68 6.44 -1.08
CA LEU A 70 5.80 5.01 -1.35
C LEU A 70 4.96 4.72 -2.60
N LEU A 71 5.58 4.64 -3.76
CA LEU A 71 4.92 4.44 -5.04
C LEU A 71 5.11 3.00 -5.49
N SER A 72 4.06 2.20 -5.43
CA SER A 72 4.13 0.78 -5.78
C SER A 72 4.52 0.56 -7.23
N HIS A 73 3.93 1.32 -8.15
CA HIS A 73 4.25 1.37 -9.58
C HIS A 73 3.73 2.67 -10.22
N GLU A 74 4.27 3.03 -11.39
CA GLU A 74 4.01 4.34 -11.98
C GLU A 74 3.09 4.32 -13.20
N ASP A 75 2.76 3.16 -13.73
CA ASP A 75 2.14 2.96 -15.04
C ASP A 75 0.60 2.75 -14.98
N HIS A 76 0.02 2.72 -13.76
CA HIS A 76 -1.44 2.65 -13.60
C HIS A 76 -2.01 3.95 -13.04
N ALA A 77 -3.12 4.39 -13.64
CA ALA A 77 -3.74 5.67 -13.30
C ALA A 77 -4.37 5.68 -11.90
N ASP A 78 -4.80 4.56 -11.38
CA ASP A 78 -5.39 4.39 -10.04
C ASP A 78 -4.35 4.39 -8.91
N ASN A 79 -3.05 4.27 -9.24
CA ASN A 79 -1.94 4.39 -8.32
C ASN A 79 -1.16 5.69 -8.50
N LEU A 80 -1.09 6.23 -9.74
CA LEU A 80 -0.39 7.48 -10.02
C LEU A 80 -1.04 8.26 -11.17
N ASP A 81 -1.93 9.16 -10.83
CA ASP A 81 -2.59 10.05 -11.77
C ASP A 81 -1.73 11.30 -12.12
N PRO A 82 -2.17 12.20 -13.04
CA PRO A 82 -1.44 13.41 -13.37
C PRO A 82 -1.20 14.35 -12.17
N SER A 83 -2.12 14.42 -11.22
CA SER A 83 -1.95 15.24 -10.00
C SER A 83 -0.95 14.61 -9.04
N GLY A 84 -1.01 13.30 -8.86
CA GLY A 84 -0.02 12.53 -8.11
C GLY A 84 1.38 12.66 -8.70
N ARG A 85 1.51 12.64 -10.04
CA ARG A 85 2.80 12.88 -10.72
C ARG A 85 3.39 14.26 -10.41
N ARG A 86 2.57 15.29 -10.24
CA ARG A 86 3.00 16.63 -9.80
C ARG A 86 3.45 16.64 -8.35
N LEU A 87 2.81 15.85 -7.48
CA LEU A 87 3.23 15.71 -6.08
C LEU A 87 4.66 15.19 -5.94
N LEU A 88 5.11 14.34 -6.88
CA LEU A 88 6.45 13.74 -6.81
C LEU A 88 7.59 14.76 -6.91
N ASP A 89 7.32 15.95 -7.49
CA ASP A 89 8.35 16.97 -7.72
C ASP A 89 8.92 17.48 -6.38
N GLY A 90 10.23 17.32 -6.21
CA GLY A 90 10.93 17.72 -5.00
C GLY A 90 10.73 16.83 -3.77
N ARG A 91 10.10 15.68 -3.90
CA ARG A 91 9.86 14.69 -2.83
C ARG A 91 10.85 13.54 -2.88
N ARG A 92 11.01 12.84 -1.75
CA ARG A 92 11.64 11.52 -1.71
C ARG A 92 10.61 10.51 -2.21
N VAL A 93 10.95 9.77 -3.25
CA VAL A 93 10.06 8.75 -3.84
C VAL A 93 10.78 7.42 -3.88
N LEU A 94 10.17 6.38 -3.31
CA LEU A 94 10.65 5.01 -3.42
C LEU A 94 9.67 4.26 -4.31
N THR A 95 10.19 3.57 -5.34
CA THR A 95 9.37 2.89 -6.34
C THR A 95 10.14 1.70 -6.93
N THR A 96 9.62 1.10 -8.00
CA THR A 96 10.32 0.06 -8.76
C THR A 96 11.51 0.61 -9.55
N VAL A 97 12.41 -0.27 -9.99
CA VAL A 97 13.55 0.14 -10.84
C VAL A 97 13.05 0.73 -12.16
N ASP A 98 12.07 0.09 -12.79
CA ASP A 98 11.43 0.57 -14.01
C ASP A 98 10.74 1.93 -13.78
N GLY A 99 9.97 2.05 -12.69
CA GLY A 99 9.32 3.31 -12.33
C GLY A 99 10.30 4.46 -12.14
N ALA A 100 11.43 4.22 -11.49
CA ALA A 100 12.47 5.24 -11.32
C ALA A 100 13.07 5.69 -12.68
N GLN A 101 13.26 4.77 -13.62
CA GLN A 101 13.72 5.11 -14.96
C GLN A 101 12.70 5.97 -15.72
N LYS A 102 11.42 5.60 -15.67
CA LYS A 102 10.33 6.32 -16.34
C LYS A 102 10.03 7.67 -15.71
N LEU A 103 10.28 7.83 -14.42
CA LEU A 103 10.11 9.10 -13.70
C LEU A 103 11.31 10.03 -13.83
N ALA A 104 12.44 9.59 -14.41
CA ALA A 104 13.59 10.45 -14.67
C ALA A 104 13.20 11.67 -15.54
N PRO A 105 13.82 12.84 -15.34
CA PRO A 105 15.00 13.13 -14.50
C PRO A 105 14.67 13.68 -13.09
N ARG A 106 13.52 13.30 -12.48
CA ARG A 106 13.16 13.77 -11.13
C ARG A 106 14.24 13.38 -10.11
N SER A 107 14.77 14.38 -9.41
CA SER A 107 15.68 14.15 -8.29
C SER A 107 14.90 13.58 -7.10
N GLY A 108 15.52 12.70 -6.32
CA GLY A 108 14.90 12.11 -5.12
C GLY A 108 14.09 10.85 -5.37
N VAL A 109 13.99 10.38 -6.61
CA VAL A 109 13.36 9.07 -6.94
C VAL A 109 14.43 7.97 -6.83
N VAL A 110 14.09 6.93 -6.05
CA VAL A 110 14.94 5.75 -5.82
C VAL A 110 14.17 4.51 -6.26
N GLY A 111 14.73 3.77 -7.20
CA GLY A 111 14.21 2.49 -7.65
C GLY A 111 14.76 1.36 -6.80
N LEU A 112 13.89 0.44 -6.34
CA LEU A 112 14.24 -0.71 -5.52
C LEU A 112 13.83 -2.01 -6.20
N LYS A 113 14.69 -3.01 -6.09
CA LYS A 113 14.35 -4.40 -6.41
C LYS A 113 13.65 -5.05 -5.21
N PRO A 114 12.85 -6.10 -5.43
CA PRO A 114 12.32 -6.90 -4.32
C PRO A 114 13.41 -7.30 -3.31
N TRP A 115 13.11 -7.13 -2.01
CA TRP A 115 13.97 -7.36 -0.85
C TRP A 115 15.18 -6.43 -0.72
N GLU A 116 15.32 -5.45 -1.60
CA GLU A 116 16.30 -4.38 -1.44
C GLU A 116 15.81 -3.36 -0.40
N THR A 117 16.73 -2.87 0.45
CA THR A 117 16.47 -1.88 1.48
C THR A 117 17.21 -0.59 1.18
N ALA A 118 16.49 0.53 1.18
CA ALA A 118 17.07 1.86 1.06
C ALA A 118 16.98 2.62 2.39
N PRO A 119 18.06 3.31 2.80
CA PRO A 119 17.99 4.24 3.91
C PRO A 119 17.29 5.55 3.48
N LEU A 120 16.47 6.09 4.35
CA LEU A 120 15.71 7.32 4.13
C LEU A 120 15.85 8.25 5.33
N VAL A 121 16.70 9.26 5.22
CA VAL A 121 16.90 10.25 6.29
C VAL A 121 15.88 11.36 6.15
N ILE A 122 14.97 11.47 7.11
CA ILE A 122 13.90 12.49 7.17
C ILE A 122 13.67 12.89 8.63
N GLY A 123 13.49 14.19 8.89
CA GLY A 123 13.17 14.69 10.22
C GLY A 123 14.23 14.37 11.29
N GLY A 124 15.44 14.06 10.89
CA GLY A 124 16.52 13.64 11.80
C GLY A 124 16.50 12.16 12.16
N SER A 125 15.52 11.39 11.70
CA SER A 125 15.43 9.93 11.87
C SER A 125 15.89 9.20 10.62
N LEU A 126 16.49 8.01 10.81
CA LEU A 126 16.89 7.11 9.74
C LEU A 126 15.85 6.00 9.60
N PHE A 127 14.95 6.18 8.63
CA PHE A 127 14.05 5.11 8.22
C PHE A 127 14.77 4.13 7.29
N GLU A 128 14.40 2.88 7.38
CA GLU A 128 14.77 1.86 6.40
C GLU A 128 13.50 1.42 5.68
N VAL A 129 13.53 1.47 4.34
CA VAL A 129 12.41 1.06 3.51
C VAL A 129 12.84 -0.14 2.66
N THR A 130 12.24 -1.28 2.92
CA THR A 130 12.50 -2.52 2.18
C THR A 130 11.39 -2.76 1.18
N ALA A 131 11.71 -2.90 -0.10
CA ALA A 131 10.76 -3.30 -1.13
C ALA A 131 10.40 -4.78 -0.99
N THR A 132 9.15 -5.13 -1.26
CA THR A 132 8.68 -6.52 -1.32
C THR A 132 8.21 -6.89 -2.71
N PRO A 133 8.30 -8.18 -3.11
CA PRO A 133 7.78 -8.61 -4.41
C PRO A 133 6.27 -8.46 -4.50
N CYS A 134 5.79 -8.16 -5.69
CA CYS A 134 4.38 -8.17 -6.06
C CYS A 134 4.18 -9.02 -7.31
N GLN A 135 3.02 -9.67 -7.41
CA GLN A 135 2.52 -10.26 -8.65
C GLN A 135 1.24 -9.54 -9.04
N HIS A 136 1.34 -8.67 -10.02
CA HIS A 136 0.26 -7.83 -10.51
C HIS A 136 0.01 -8.14 -12.00
N LEU A 137 0.41 -7.28 -12.93
CA LEU A 137 0.32 -7.57 -14.36
C LEU A 137 1.57 -8.28 -14.88
N PRO A 138 1.45 -9.14 -15.93
CA PRO A 138 2.59 -9.91 -16.45
C PRO A 138 3.74 -9.07 -17.04
N SER A 139 3.48 -7.80 -17.37
CA SER A 139 4.44 -6.91 -18.06
C SER A 139 4.90 -5.71 -17.24
N GLY A 140 4.45 -5.57 -15.99
CA GLY A 140 4.80 -4.44 -15.13
C GLY A 140 5.59 -4.86 -13.90
N GLU A 141 6.43 -3.95 -13.39
CA GLU A 141 7.01 -4.08 -12.06
C GLU A 141 6.08 -3.44 -11.03
N CYS A 142 5.93 -4.08 -9.88
CA CYS A 142 5.23 -3.52 -8.73
C CYS A 142 5.95 -3.91 -7.45
N ASN A 143 6.02 -3.01 -6.47
CA ASN A 143 6.60 -3.25 -5.16
C ASN A 143 5.59 -2.96 -4.05
N GLY A 144 5.60 -3.79 -3.01
CA GLY A 144 5.16 -3.36 -1.69
C GLY A 144 6.34 -2.77 -0.92
N PHE A 145 6.07 -2.21 0.27
CA PHE A 145 7.09 -1.56 1.09
C PHE A 145 6.93 -1.90 2.57
N ILE A 146 8.04 -2.27 3.22
CA ILE A 146 8.14 -2.39 4.67
C ILE A 146 8.92 -1.18 5.18
N VAL A 147 8.35 -0.41 6.10
CA VAL A 147 8.96 0.77 6.70
C VAL A 147 9.32 0.46 8.14
N THR A 148 10.58 0.65 8.51
CA THR A 148 11.08 0.54 9.87
C THR A 148 11.88 1.77 10.27
N VAL A 149 11.95 2.03 11.57
CA VAL A 149 12.81 3.02 12.20
C VAL A 149 13.03 2.58 13.66
N PRO A 150 14.20 2.82 14.29
CA PRO A 150 14.45 2.37 15.65
C PRO A 150 13.40 2.81 16.68
N GLU A 151 12.80 3.97 16.47
CA GLU A 151 11.78 4.55 17.34
C GLU A 151 10.46 3.78 17.32
N PHE A 152 10.21 2.90 16.35
CA PHE A 152 9.07 1.98 16.37
C PHE A 152 9.21 0.91 17.46
N GLY A 153 10.44 0.65 17.93
CA GLY A 153 10.74 -0.38 18.90
C GLY A 153 10.81 -1.77 18.28
N THR A 154 10.77 -2.77 19.16
CA THR A 154 10.87 -4.19 18.78
C THR A 154 9.80 -5.01 19.48
N THR A 155 9.43 -6.13 18.88
CA THR A 155 8.56 -7.16 19.47
C THR A 155 9.34 -8.48 19.55
N THR A 156 9.26 -9.15 20.69
CA THR A 156 9.80 -10.51 20.85
C THR A 156 8.67 -11.51 20.55
N SER A 157 8.86 -12.30 19.52
CA SER A 157 7.90 -13.33 19.11
C SER A 157 8.02 -14.60 19.98
N ASP A 158 7.09 -15.54 19.82
CA ASP A 158 7.05 -16.80 20.58
C ASP A 158 8.30 -17.68 20.41
N ASP A 159 9.04 -17.47 19.32
CA ASP A 159 10.35 -18.12 19.06
C ASP A 159 11.51 -17.52 19.88
N GLY A 160 11.24 -16.50 20.71
CA GLY A 160 12.22 -15.80 21.52
C GLY A 160 13.07 -14.78 20.75
N VAL A 161 12.82 -14.58 19.45
CA VAL A 161 13.57 -13.63 18.61
C VAL A 161 12.91 -12.27 18.64
N SER A 162 13.70 -11.23 18.91
CA SER A 162 13.26 -9.83 18.89
C SER A 162 13.42 -9.27 17.49
N ARG A 163 12.32 -8.75 16.91
CA ARG A 163 12.28 -8.19 15.56
C ARG A 163 11.85 -6.72 15.59
N PRO A 164 12.37 -5.86 14.68
CA PRO A 164 11.94 -4.49 14.58
C PRO A 164 10.45 -4.42 14.21
N ASN A 165 9.73 -3.54 14.87
CA ASN A 165 8.35 -3.22 14.52
C ASN A 165 8.32 -2.49 13.18
N ALA A 166 7.35 -2.83 12.34
CA ALA A 166 7.27 -2.36 10.97
C ALA A 166 5.83 -2.02 10.56
N ILE A 167 5.72 -1.11 9.59
CA ILE A 167 4.50 -0.84 8.82
C ILE A 167 4.70 -1.46 7.44
N TYR A 168 3.72 -2.22 6.97
CA TYR A 168 3.75 -2.83 5.64
C TYR A 168 2.65 -2.26 4.75
N PHE A 169 3.00 -1.77 3.57
CA PHE A 169 2.12 -1.42 2.47
C PHE A 169 2.30 -2.43 1.34
N SER A 170 1.22 -3.11 0.94
CA SER A 170 1.34 -4.25 0.02
C SER A 170 1.67 -3.87 -1.42
N GLY A 171 1.33 -2.62 -1.86
CA GLY A 171 1.16 -2.34 -3.26
C GLY A 171 0.10 -3.26 -3.88
N ASP A 172 0.00 -3.28 -5.19
CA ASP A 172 -0.95 -4.13 -5.92
C ASP A 172 -0.35 -5.51 -6.16
N THR A 173 -0.87 -6.51 -5.46
CA THR A 173 -0.42 -7.89 -5.60
C THR A 173 -1.54 -8.88 -5.32
N VAL A 174 -1.52 -10.03 -5.97
CA VAL A 174 -2.20 -11.22 -5.47
C VAL A 174 -1.38 -11.84 -4.34
N TYR A 175 -1.94 -12.82 -3.64
CA TYR A 175 -1.21 -13.57 -2.64
C TYR A 175 0.04 -14.23 -3.22
N LEU A 176 1.19 -14.03 -2.54
CA LEU A 176 2.46 -14.70 -2.80
C LEU A 176 2.97 -15.38 -1.53
N GLU A 177 3.25 -16.68 -1.61
CA GLU A 177 3.79 -17.44 -0.48
C GLU A 177 5.13 -16.86 0.01
N GLU A 178 5.93 -16.32 -0.90
CA GLU A 178 7.21 -15.69 -0.60
C GLU A 178 7.10 -14.55 0.43
N LEU A 179 5.96 -13.84 0.47
CA LEU A 179 5.75 -12.73 1.42
C LEU A 179 5.72 -13.19 2.88
N ALA A 180 5.42 -14.46 3.15
CA ALA A 180 5.42 -15.01 4.51
C ALA A 180 6.80 -14.89 5.20
N GLN A 181 7.89 -14.83 4.44
CA GLN A 181 9.23 -14.67 5.01
C GLN A 181 9.47 -13.31 5.70
N MET A 182 8.57 -12.32 5.50
CA MET A 182 8.66 -11.05 6.23
C MET A 182 8.70 -11.25 7.74
N ARG A 183 7.93 -12.22 8.27
CA ARG A 183 7.89 -12.53 9.70
C ARG A 183 9.23 -13.01 10.29
N GLU A 184 10.15 -13.45 9.46
CA GLU A 184 11.49 -13.87 9.91
C GLU A 184 12.38 -12.67 10.23
N ARG A 185 12.11 -11.52 9.58
CA ARG A 185 12.92 -10.30 9.66
C ARG A 185 12.24 -9.18 10.43
N PHE A 186 10.92 -9.11 10.40
CA PHE A 186 10.13 -7.99 10.92
C PHE A 186 8.95 -8.47 11.76
N HIS A 187 8.51 -7.62 12.69
CA HIS A 187 7.18 -7.73 13.29
C HIS A 187 6.27 -6.69 12.65
N ILE A 188 5.31 -7.13 11.86
CA ILE A 188 4.39 -6.23 11.15
C ILE A 188 3.31 -5.75 12.12
N SER A 189 3.44 -4.53 12.64
CA SER A 189 2.46 -3.95 13.57
C SER A 189 1.20 -3.47 12.85
N LEU A 190 1.35 -2.99 11.60
CA LEU A 190 0.24 -2.60 10.73
C LEU A 190 0.52 -3.03 9.30
N ALA A 191 -0.45 -3.69 8.67
CA ALA A 191 -0.46 -3.98 7.25
C ALA A 191 -1.55 -3.15 6.55
N LEU A 192 -1.16 -2.36 5.53
CA LEU A 192 -2.09 -1.69 4.61
C LEU A 192 -2.13 -2.53 3.32
N PHE A 193 -3.28 -3.12 3.02
CA PHE A 193 -3.41 -4.02 1.86
C PHE A 193 -4.28 -3.39 0.76
N ASN A 194 -3.72 -3.30 -0.44
CA ASN A 194 -4.47 -3.06 -1.65
C ASN A 194 -5.18 -4.35 -2.06
N ILE A 195 -6.51 -4.35 -1.98
CA ILE A 195 -7.36 -5.52 -2.19
C ILE A 195 -8.51 -5.19 -3.15
N GLY A 196 -9.64 -5.89 -3.05
CA GLY A 196 -10.81 -5.60 -3.90
C GLY A 196 -10.92 -6.54 -5.09
N ALA A 197 -10.04 -7.55 -5.15
CA ALA A 197 -10.07 -8.56 -6.20
C ALA A 197 -10.13 -7.94 -7.60
N ALA A 198 -9.30 -6.91 -7.85
CA ALA A 198 -9.22 -6.30 -9.17
C ALA A 198 -8.91 -7.36 -10.21
N ALA A 199 -9.63 -7.33 -11.31
CA ALA A 199 -9.51 -8.33 -12.35
C ALA A 199 -9.48 -7.71 -13.74
N VAL A 200 -8.65 -8.26 -14.61
CA VAL A 200 -8.54 -7.84 -16.00
C VAL A 200 -8.76 -9.01 -16.95
N ILE A 201 -9.37 -8.75 -18.10
CA ILE A 201 -9.47 -9.73 -19.19
C ILE A 201 -8.17 -9.65 -19.99
N PRO A 202 -7.42 -10.76 -20.12
CA PRO A 202 -6.18 -10.76 -20.89
C PRO A 202 -6.37 -10.33 -22.36
N PRO A 203 -5.36 -9.76 -23.02
CA PRO A 203 -5.40 -9.54 -24.46
C PRO A 203 -5.72 -10.85 -25.18
N GLY A 204 -6.71 -10.83 -26.08
CA GLY A 204 -7.18 -12.04 -26.80
C GLY A 204 -8.35 -12.77 -26.13
N GLY A 205 -8.85 -12.27 -25.00
CA GLY A 205 -9.98 -12.86 -24.25
C GLY A 205 -9.53 -13.96 -23.28
N GLY A 206 -10.49 -14.61 -22.66
CA GLY A 206 -10.23 -15.69 -21.70
C GLY A 206 -10.84 -15.42 -20.32
N LYS A 207 -10.43 -16.18 -19.31
CA LYS A 207 -10.87 -15.99 -17.95
C LYS A 207 -10.25 -14.69 -17.38
N PRO A 208 -11.01 -13.92 -16.59
CA PRO A 208 -10.44 -12.79 -15.85
C PRO A 208 -9.20 -13.23 -15.03
N LEU A 209 -8.14 -12.45 -15.14
CA LEU A 209 -6.93 -12.58 -14.35
C LEU A 209 -7.06 -11.68 -13.11
N LEU A 210 -6.96 -12.26 -11.94
CA LEU A 210 -6.91 -11.52 -10.69
C LEU A 210 -5.54 -10.84 -10.58
N ILE A 211 -5.55 -9.55 -10.24
CA ILE A 211 -4.35 -8.72 -10.18
C ILE A 211 -4.13 -8.04 -8.82
N THR A 212 -5.11 -8.09 -7.92
CA THR A 212 -4.97 -7.77 -6.50
C THR A 212 -5.62 -8.86 -5.66
N MET A 213 -5.30 -8.93 -4.38
CA MET A 213 -5.87 -9.93 -3.46
C MET A 213 -7.38 -9.77 -3.31
N ASP A 214 -8.08 -10.92 -3.23
CA ASP A 214 -9.40 -11.00 -2.62
C ASP A 214 -9.30 -11.07 -1.08
N GLY A 215 -10.43 -11.00 -0.38
CA GLY A 215 -10.47 -11.00 1.07
C GLY A 215 -9.90 -12.28 1.70
N ARG A 216 -10.00 -13.44 1.05
CA ARG A 216 -9.44 -14.71 1.55
C ARG A 216 -7.93 -14.74 1.41
N GLN A 217 -7.41 -14.28 0.27
CA GLN A 217 -5.98 -14.14 0.04
C GLN A 217 -5.37 -13.15 1.03
N ALA A 218 -6.03 -12.01 1.24
CA ALA A 218 -5.61 -11.01 2.21
C ALA A 218 -5.60 -11.55 3.65
N ALA A 219 -6.63 -12.26 4.07
CA ALA A 219 -6.69 -12.90 5.39
C ALA A 219 -5.60 -13.96 5.57
N ARG A 220 -5.32 -14.74 4.52
CA ARG A 220 -4.22 -15.72 4.52
C ARG A 220 -2.88 -15.05 4.71
N LEU A 221 -2.57 -14.04 3.87
CA LEU A 221 -1.31 -13.31 3.96
C LEU A 221 -1.15 -12.64 5.33
N PHE A 222 -2.21 -11.98 5.83
CA PHE A 222 -2.22 -11.35 7.15
C PHE A 222 -1.79 -12.29 8.28
N ARG A 223 -2.31 -13.54 8.28
CA ARG A 223 -1.92 -14.55 9.27
C ARG A 223 -0.49 -15.02 9.09
N GLU A 224 -0.06 -15.26 7.84
CA GLU A 224 1.26 -15.80 7.54
C GLU A 224 2.39 -14.83 7.85
N ILE A 225 2.19 -13.53 7.61
CA ILE A 225 3.16 -12.48 8.00
C ILE A 225 3.09 -12.14 9.49
N GLY A 226 2.04 -12.60 10.20
CA GLY A 226 1.88 -12.37 11.63
C GLY A 226 1.59 -10.92 12.00
N ALA A 227 0.86 -10.18 11.17
CA ALA A 227 0.55 -8.78 11.42
C ALA A 227 -0.43 -8.59 12.59
N ASP A 228 -0.28 -7.50 13.36
CA ASP A 228 -1.18 -7.19 14.47
C ASP A 228 -2.51 -6.64 13.98
N PHE A 229 -2.49 -5.72 13.01
CA PHE A 229 -3.68 -5.06 12.44
C PHE A 229 -3.61 -4.99 10.91
N LEU A 230 -4.79 -5.00 10.30
CA LEU A 230 -5.00 -4.86 8.86
C LEU A 230 -5.86 -3.63 8.56
N VAL A 231 -5.38 -2.76 7.67
CA VAL A 231 -6.14 -1.69 7.03
C VAL A 231 -6.39 -2.10 5.58
N PRO A 232 -7.62 -2.43 5.18
CA PRO A 232 -7.97 -2.70 3.79
C PRO A 232 -8.13 -1.38 3.01
N MET A 233 -7.56 -1.33 1.81
CA MET A 233 -7.67 -0.22 0.85
C MET A 233 -7.87 -0.77 -0.56
N HIS A 234 -8.05 0.10 -1.55
CA HIS A 234 -8.07 -0.25 -2.96
C HIS A 234 -9.22 -1.20 -3.34
N PHE A 235 -10.43 -0.85 -2.92
CA PHE A 235 -11.66 -1.58 -3.26
C PHE A 235 -12.83 -0.59 -3.50
N GLU A 236 -13.82 -0.98 -4.28
CA GLU A 236 -15.06 -0.22 -4.60
C GLU A 236 -14.87 1.08 -5.41
N SER A 237 -13.65 1.53 -5.68
CA SER A 237 -13.41 2.85 -6.28
C SER A 237 -13.36 2.85 -7.81
N TRP A 238 -13.26 1.68 -8.46
CA TRP A 238 -13.07 1.57 -9.91
C TRP A 238 -13.87 0.41 -10.51
N ASP A 239 -14.16 0.49 -11.84
CA ASP A 239 -14.94 -0.50 -12.57
C ASP A 239 -14.40 -1.93 -12.53
N HIS A 240 -13.09 -2.11 -12.33
CA HIS A 240 -12.44 -3.42 -12.37
C HIS A 240 -12.31 -4.11 -11.01
N PHE A 241 -12.79 -3.49 -9.94
CA PHE A 241 -12.86 -4.12 -8.61
C PHE A 241 -14.07 -5.03 -8.54
N THR A 242 -13.88 -6.27 -8.11
CA THR A 242 -14.92 -7.29 -8.11
C THR A 242 -15.39 -7.70 -6.71
N GLU A 243 -14.70 -7.24 -5.65
CA GLU A 243 -15.06 -7.51 -4.26
C GLU A 243 -15.09 -6.21 -3.46
N GLY A 244 -16.30 -5.83 -3.03
CA GLY A 244 -16.52 -4.66 -2.20
C GLY A 244 -16.47 -4.96 -0.71
N ARG A 245 -16.76 -3.95 0.12
CA ARG A 245 -16.67 -4.02 1.58
C ARG A 245 -17.43 -5.18 2.19
N ASP A 246 -18.66 -5.41 1.77
CA ASP A 246 -19.50 -6.49 2.34
C ASP A 246 -18.89 -7.87 2.08
N GLY A 247 -18.35 -8.09 0.88
CA GLY A 247 -17.64 -9.32 0.52
C GLY A 247 -16.38 -9.51 1.35
N LEU A 248 -15.58 -8.46 1.48
CA LEU A 248 -14.36 -8.44 2.29
C LEU A 248 -14.66 -8.72 3.77
N GLU A 249 -15.68 -8.07 4.34
CA GLU A 249 -16.09 -8.30 5.74
C GLU A 249 -16.54 -9.74 5.97
N ALA A 250 -17.33 -10.30 5.04
CA ALA A 250 -17.74 -11.70 5.09
C ALA A 250 -16.53 -12.65 5.00
N ALA A 251 -15.57 -12.37 4.11
CA ALA A 251 -14.33 -13.13 3.99
C ALA A 251 -13.50 -13.07 5.28
N PHE A 252 -13.24 -11.87 5.81
CA PHE A 252 -12.46 -11.69 7.04
C PHE A 252 -13.12 -12.34 8.25
N LYS A 253 -14.45 -12.29 8.32
CA LYS A 253 -15.22 -12.99 9.37
C LYS A 253 -15.07 -14.50 9.24
N SER A 254 -15.21 -15.05 8.03
CA SER A 254 -15.07 -16.49 7.80
C SER A 254 -13.66 -17.01 8.09
N GLU A 255 -12.65 -16.17 7.86
CA GLU A 255 -11.24 -16.46 8.09
C GLU A 255 -10.77 -16.14 9.53
N GLY A 256 -11.65 -15.59 10.38
CA GLY A 256 -11.40 -15.34 11.80
C GLY A 256 -10.42 -14.18 12.06
N VAL A 257 -10.33 -13.21 11.15
CA VAL A 257 -9.41 -12.05 11.30
C VAL A 257 -10.14 -10.70 11.41
N LEU A 258 -11.47 -10.70 11.36
CA LEU A 258 -12.27 -9.46 11.31
C LEU A 258 -12.02 -8.53 12.52
N ASP A 259 -11.74 -9.08 13.70
CA ASP A 259 -11.43 -8.32 14.93
C ASP A 259 -10.09 -7.56 14.87
N LYS A 260 -9.26 -7.87 13.88
CA LYS A 260 -7.98 -7.21 13.60
C LYS A 260 -8.07 -6.18 12.47
N VAL A 261 -9.21 -6.09 11.81
CA VAL A 261 -9.40 -5.19 10.67
C VAL A 261 -9.80 -3.81 11.14
N ILE A 262 -9.07 -2.80 10.69
CA ILE A 262 -9.35 -1.40 10.96
C ILE A 262 -9.90 -0.77 9.68
N TRP A 263 -11.22 -0.61 9.62
CA TRP A 263 -11.88 0.12 8.54
C TRP A 263 -11.70 1.62 8.74
N LEU A 264 -11.16 2.29 7.73
CA LEU A 264 -11.01 3.76 7.75
C LEU A 264 -12.20 4.43 7.06
N GLU A 265 -12.59 5.59 7.58
CA GLU A 265 -13.49 6.51 6.88
C GLU A 265 -12.65 7.41 5.97
N LEU A 266 -13.17 7.65 4.76
CA LEU A 266 -12.48 8.45 3.76
C LEU A 266 -12.22 9.88 4.28
N GLY A 267 -10.97 10.31 4.27
CA GLY A 267 -10.54 11.63 4.69
C GLY A 267 -10.51 11.87 6.20
N VAL A 268 -10.88 10.89 7.01
CA VAL A 268 -10.87 11.04 8.47
C VAL A 268 -9.58 10.46 9.06
N PRO A 269 -8.70 11.29 9.66
CA PRO A 269 -7.50 10.81 10.31
C PRO A 269 -7.86 9.89 11.48
N ARG A 270 -7.27 8.70 11.50
CA ARG A 270 -7.48 7.72 12.57
C ARG A 270 -6.14 7.28 13.15
N ARG A 271 -5.97 7.46 14.45
CA ARG A 271 -4.87 6.83 15.17
C ARG A 271 -5.10 5.32 15.22
N VAL A 272 -4.14 4.56 14.66
CA VAL A 272 -4.22 3.10 14.52
C VAL A 272 -3.23 2.35 15.41
N LEU A 273 -2.13 3.03 15.81
CA LEU A 273 -1.14 2.54 16.79
C LEU A 273 -0.77 3.62 17.79
#